data_7af57883d64eeaec9ab5d79d154074d3
#
_entry.id   7af57883d64eeaec9ab5d79d154074d3
#
_cell.length_a   1.000
_cell.length_b   1.000
_cell.length_c   1.000
_cell.angle_alpha   90.00
_cell.angle_beta   90.00
_cell.angle_gamma   90.00
#
_symmetry.space_group_name_H-M   'P 1'
#
loop_
_entity.id
_entity.type
_entity.pdbx_description
1 polymer ?
#
loop_
_entity_poly.entity_id
_entity_poly.type
_entity_poly.pdbx_seq_one_letter_code
_entity_poly.pdbx_strand_id
1 'polypeptide(L)'
;MDIGKRLLELRNRCWLTQNGLAEKAGVAQTHLRRVELGQSDITVGHLQLLCDAMDISLQEFFDIETRNDELSIAISKLTPKQKKLL
;
A
#
# COMPACT_ATOMS: atom_id res chain seq x y z
N MET A 1 -9.73 -0.34 -4.28
CA MET A 1 -8.27 -0.51 -4.40
C MET A 1 -7.90 -1.99 -4.40
N ASP A 2 -6.99 -2.36 -5.25
CA ASP A 2 -6.51 -3.73 -5.29
C ASP A 2 -5.25 -3.81 -4.44
N ILE A 3 -5.33 -4.43 -3.28
CA ILE A 3 -4.22 -4.51 -2.34
C ILE A 3 -3.02 -5.22 -2.97
N GLY A 4 -3.27 -6.30 -3.69
CA GLY A 4 -2.18 -7.04 -4.29
C GLY A 4 -1.41 -6.24 -5.34
N LYS A 5 -2.14 -5.49 -6.16
CA LYS A 5 -1.50 -4.66 -7.17
C LYS A 5 -0.73 -3.52 -6.53
N ARG A 6 -1.29 -2.96 -5.47
CA ARG A 6 -0.61 -1.87 -4.77
C ARG A 6 0.69 -2.36 -4.13
N LEU A 7 0.65 -3.57 -3.54
CA LEU A 7 1.84 -4.17 -2.96
C LEU A 7 2.91 -4.37 -4.04
N LEU A 8 2.50 -4.91 -5.17
CA LEU A 8 3.43 -5.16 -6.27
C LEU A 8 4.06 -3.85 -6.75
N GLU A 9 3.26 -2.83 -6.91
CA GLU A 9 3.73 -1.53 -7.35
C GLU A 9 4.76 -0.96 -6.39
N LEU A 10 4.46 -0.98 -5.09
CA LEU A 10 5.36 -0.42 -4.10
C LEU A 10 6.62 -1.25 -3.96
N ARG A 11 6.49 -2.57 -4.06
CA ARG A 11 7.65 -3.45 -4.00
C ARG A 11 8.61 -3.13 -5.15
N ASN A 12 8.07 -2.94 -6.34
CA ASN A 12 8.90 -2.60 -7.49
C ASN A 12 9.57 -1.23 -7.33
N ARG A 13 8.88 -0.29 -6.72
CA ARG A 13 9.47 1.01 -6.46
C ARG A 13 10.64 0.92 -5.49
N CYS A 14 10.61 -0.08 -4.61
CA CYS A 14 11.67 -0.27 -3.63
C CYS A 14 12.78 -1.16 -4.17
N TRP A 15 12.68 -1.58 -5.42
CA TRP A 15 13.69 -2.46 -6.06
C TRP A 15 13.82 -3.78 -5.32
N LEU A 16 12.73 -4.28 -4.73
CA LEU A 16 12.76 -5.53 -4.00
C LEU A 16 12.12 -6.63 -4.83
N THR A 17 12.72 -7.80 -4.80
CA THR A 17 12.09 -8.98 -5.40
C THR A 17 11.02 -9.47 -4.43
N GLN A 18 10.14 -10.33 -4.91
CA GLN A 18 9.12 -10.92 -4.07
C GLN A 18 9.77 -11.67 -2.90
N ASN A 19 10.79 -12.44 -3.18
CA ASN A 19 11.49 -13.19 -2.14
C ASN A 19 12.22 -12.24 -1.18
N GLY A 20 12.82 -11.19 -1.72
CA GLY A 20 13.54 -10.22 -0.89
C GLY A 20 12.62 -9.50 0.07
N LEU A 21 11.45 -9.08 -0.39
CA LEU A 21 10.51 -8.41 0.48
C LEU A 21 9.97 -9.38 1.53
N ALA A 22 9.62 -10.59 1.14
CA ALA A 22 9.09 -11.58 2.07
C ALA A 22 10.10 -11.87 3.18
N GLU A 23 11.36 -12.02 2.79
CA GLU A 23 12.41 -12.31 3.75
C GLU A 23 12.60 -11.13 4.70
N LYS A 24 12.64 -9.93 4.17
CA LYS A 24 12.83 -8.73 4.97
C LYS A 24 11.68 -8.52 5.94
N ALA A 25 10.48 -8.83 5.52
CA ALA A 25 9.29 -8.63 6.34
C ALA A 25 9.03 -9.80 7.29
N GLY A 26 9.68 -10.92 7.09
CA GLY A 26 9.45 -12.09 7.93
C GLY A 26 8.16 -12.80 7.61
N VAL A 27 7.69 -12.74 6.37
CA VAL A 27 6.49 -13.44 5.95
C VAL A 27 6.82 -14.48 4.90
N ALA A 28 5.95 -15.45 4.71
CA ALA A 28 6.19 -16.49 3.71
C ALA A 28 6.08 -15.92 2.31
N GLN A 29 7.05 -16.23 1.48
CA GLN A 29 7.04 -15.76 0.10
C GLN A 29 5.84 -16.28 -0.67
N THR A 30 5.41 -17.51 -0.39
CA THR A 30 4.26 -18.09 -1.04
C THR A 30 2.99 -17.30 -0.72
N HIS A 31 2.88 -16.84 0.52
CA HIS A 31 1.73 -16.03 0.91
C HIS A 31 1.76 -14.67 0.20
N LEU A 32 2.92 -14.04 0.17
CA LEU A 32 3.06 -12.75 -0.50
C LEU A 32 2.70 -12.89 -1.97
N ARG A 33 3.14 -13.97 -2.61
CA ARG A 33 2.84 -14.21 -4.01
C ARG A 33 1.34 -14.32 -4.24
N ARG A 34 0.64 -15.05 -3.37
CA ARG A 34 -0.79 -15.22 -3.53
C ARG A 34 -1.54 -13.91 -3.33
N VAL A 35 -1.09 -13.09 -2.39
CA VAL A 35 -1.70 -11.80 -2.16
C VAL A 35 -1.51 -10.91 -3.39
N GLU A 36 -0.31 -10.89 -3.94
CA GLU A 36 -0.04 -10.06 -5.13
C GLU A 36 -0.86 -10.52 -6.34
N LEU A 37 -1.16 -11.81 -6.42
CA LEU A 37 -1.96 -12.33 -7.52
C LEU A 37 -3.46 -12.20 -7.28
N GLY A 38 -3.85 -11.71 -6.12
CA GLY A 38 -5.26 -11.56 -5.78
C GLY A 38 -5.92 -12.86 -5.36
N GLN A 39 -5.12 -13.87 -5.00
CA GLN A 39 -5.63 -15.19 -4.63
C GLN A 39 -5.83 -15.36 -3.14
N SER A 40 -5.34 -14.46 -2.33
CA SER A 40 -5.47 -14.51 -0.88
C SER A 40 -5.62 -13.12 -0.32
N ASP A 41 -6.35 -13.02 0.77
CA ASP A 41 -6.44 -11.77 1.50
C ASP A 41 -5.24 -11.65 2.43
N ILE A 42 -5.00 -10.47 2.94
CA ILE A 42 -3.91 -10.24 3.85
C ILE A 42 -4.46 -9.56 5.09
N THR A 43 -3.96 -9.94 6.25
CA THR A 43 -4.36 -9.28 7.49
C THR A 43 -3.65 -7.95 7.61
N VAL A 44 -4.20 -7.04 8.43
CA VAL A 44 -3.56 -5.76 8.66
C VAL A 44 -2.20 -5.97 9.30
N GLY A 45 -2.06 -6.96 10.17
CA GLY A 45 -0.78 -7.25 10.79
C GLY A 45 0.29 -7.62 9.78
N HIS A 46 -0.05 -8.49 8.82
CA HIS A 46 0.91 -8.85 7.79
C HIS A 46 1.20 -7.66 6.85
N LEU A 47 0.18 -6.87 6.56
CA LEU A 47 0.37 -5.70 5.71
C LEU A 47 1.33 -4.73 6.39
N GLN A 48 1.20 -4.57 7.73
CA GLN A 48 2.08 -3.70 8.47
C GLN A 48 3.53 -4.19 8.37
N LEU A 49 3.74 -5.50 8.47
CA LEU A 49 5.09 -6.05 8.36
C LEU A 49 5.69 -5.74 6.98
N LEU A 50 4.89 -5.85 5.95
CA LEU A 50 5.36 -5.56 4.60
C LEU A 50 5.64 -4.07 4.42
N CYS A 51 4.78 -3.22 4.94
CA CYS A 51 5.00 -1.78 4.86
C CYS A 51 6.25 -1.38 5.62
N ASP A 52 6.47 -1.96 6.80
CA ASP A 52 7.66 -1.66 7.57
C ASP A 52 8.91 -2.08 6.80
N ALA A 53 8.86 -3.21 6.12
CA ALA A 53 10.00 -3.69 5.33
C ALA A 53 10.28 -2.77 4.15
N MET A 54 9.26 -2.08 3.64
CA MET A 54 9.42 -1.14 2.55
C MET A 54 9.63 0.29 3.05
N ASP A 55 9.64 0.46 4.37
CA ASP A 55 9.86 1.76 5.00
C ASP A 55 8.76 2.77 4.64
N ILE A 56 7.53 2.31 4.59
CA ILE A 56 6.40 3.17 4.36
C ILE A 56 5.35 2.93 5.43
N SER A 57 4.48 3.89 5.63
CA SER A 57 3.40 3.75 6.60
C SER A 57 2.20 3.12 5.93
N LEU A 58 1.24 2.65 6.72
CA LEU A 58 -0.01 2.16 6.17
C LEU A 58 -0.75 3.29 5.46
N GLN A 59 -0.63 4.50 5.99
CA GLN A 59 -1.25 5.66 5.37
C GLN A 59 -0.69 5.85 3.95
N GLU A 60 0.61 5.75 3.79
CA GLU A 60 1.23 5.88 2.48
C GLU A 60 0.81 4.76 1.56
N PHE A 61 0.63 3.56 2.11
CA PHE A 61 0.21 2.42 1.31
C PHE A 61 -1.15 2.72 0.65
N PHE A 62 -2.06 3.34 1.38
CA PHE A 62 -3.40 3.61 0.90
C PHE A 62 -3.58 4.98 0.25
N ASP A 63 -2.49 5.68 0.02
CA ASP A 63 -2.57 7.05 -0.43
C ASP A 63 -2.78 7.24 -1.92
N ILE A 64 -2.77 6.17 -2.67
CA ILE A 64 -2.85 6.29 -4.11
C ILE A 64 -4.13 6.93 -4.58
N GLU A 65 -5.23 6.67 -3.93
CA GLU A 65 -6.48 7.22 -4.39
C GLU A 65 -6.60 8.69 -4.15
N THR A 66 -5.96 9.17 -3.12
CA THR A 66 -6.01 10.56 -2.81
C THR A 66 -5.33 11.36 -3.88
N ARG A 67 -4.30 10.80 -4.46
CA ARG A 67 -3.61 11.52 -5.47
C ARG A 67 -4.28 11.51 -6.80
N ASN A 68 -5.05 10.50 -7.07
CA ASN A 68 -5.66 10.41 -8.32
C ASN A 68 -6.93 11.08 -8.39
N ASP A 69 -7.39 11.60 -7.38
CA ASP A 69 -8.66 11.95 -7.36
C ASP A 69 -8.80 13.28 -7.72
N GLU A 70 -9.48 13.53 -8.53
CA GLU A 70 -9.75 14.78 -8.80
C GLU A 70 -10.38 15.20 -7.65
N LEU A 71 -10.57 14.43 -6.89
CA LEU A 71 -11.03 14.66 -5.74
C LEU A 71 -10.10 15.15 -4.94
N SER A 72 -8.99 14.85 -5.28
CA SER A 72 -8.06 15.53 -4.57
C SER A 72 -8.52 16.90 -4.67
N ILE A 73 -9.35 17.08 -5.56
CA ILE A 73 -9.90 18.30 -5.71
C ILE A 73 -10.91 18.41 -4.74
N ALA A 74 -11.78 17.53 -4.70
CA ALA A 74 -12.79 17.58 -3.80
C ALA A 74 -12.25 17.66 -2.47
N ILE A 75 -11.33 16.99 -2.20
CA ILE A 75 -10.78 16.96 -0.94
C ILE A 75 -10.17 18.18 -0.66
N SER A 76 -9.60 18.66 -1.59
CA SER A 76 -8.99 19.84 -1.33
C SER A 76 -10.05 20.85 -1.26
N LYS A 77 -11.17 20.52 -1.64
CA LYS A 77 -12.15 21.46 -1.49
C LYS A 77 -12.89 21.16 -0.33
N LEU A 78 -12.91 20.56 0.03
CA LEU A 78 -13.24 20.16 1.13
C LEU A 78 -12.62 20.54 2.08
N THR A 79 -12.62 20.84 1.39
CA THR A 79 -11.92 20.97 2.13
C THR A 79 -11.59 21.58 2.68
N PRO A 80 -12.02 22.15 2.67
CA PRO A 80 -11.47 22.36 3.27
C PRO A 80 -11.37 22.72 3.81
N LYS A 81 -11.71 22.74 3.36
CA LYS A 81 -11.37 22.67 3.94
C LYS A 81 -11.05 22.59 4.21
N GLN A 82 -11.82 22.71 3.96
CA GLN A 82 -11.35 22.40 4.38
C GLN A 82 -10.81 22.43 4.73
N LYS A 83 -11.39 22.76 4.37
CA LYS A 83 -10.75 22.64 4.79
C LYS A 83 -10.27 22.83 5.33
N LYS A 84 -10.56 22.98 4.93
CA LYS A 84 -10.04 22.96 5.52
C LYS A 84 -9.63 22.85 5.94
N LEU A 85 -10.16 23.02 5.53
CA LEU A 85 -9.71 22.70 6.10
C LEU A 85 -9.49 22.75 6.32
N LEU A 86 -10.26 22.74 5.95
CA LEU A 86 -9.94 22.42 6.32
C LEU A 86 -9.64 22.52 6.63
#